data_3dde99026beadeb7c88636a3da526dda
#
_entry.id   3dde99026beadeb7c88636a3da526dda
#
_cell.length_a   1.000
_cell.length_b   1.000
_cell.length_c   1.000
_cell.angle_alpha   90.00
_cell.angle_beta   90.00
_cell.angle_gamma   90.00
#
_symmetry.space_group_name_H-M   'P 1'
#
loop_
_entity.id
_entity.type
_entity.pdbx_description
1 polymer ?
#
loop_
_entity_poly.entity_id
_entity_poly.type
_entity_poly.pdbx_seq_one_letter_code
_entity_poly.pdbx_strand_id
1 'polypeptide(L)'
;MMTRILSFGAGVQTTALLLKYPKRYDYVVFADVGDEKPETYYYVENYIKPFCKVNNINFVTVKNSKFNSLMSYCFEKKIVPTRNFRWCTQRFKISPIRKFVRSLGANNKNPFYQDIGISLDESHRMSGSKFDTKYLISEYPLAWEGLTRENCYKIIKDAGFPVPPKSGCYYCPFAKKDEFIDLKRNHPELWKKSIEMEKNNK
;
A
#
# COMPACT_ATOMS: atom_id res chain seq x y z
N MET A 1 -15.82 21.02 2.72
CA MET A 1 -15.17 19.98 3.60
C MET A 1 -13.96 19.44 2.85
N MET A 2 -12.80 19.28 3.50
CA MET A 2 -11.59 18.79 2.82
C MET A 2 -11.67 17.27 2.71
N THR A 3 -11.61 16.72 1.48
CA THR A 3 -11.63 15.26 1.28
C THR A 3 -10.28 14.65 1.64
N ARG A 4 -10.32 13.60 2.46
CA ARG A 4 -9.14 12.91 2.95
C ARG A 4 -9.17 11.43 2.62
N ILE A 5 -8.07 10.93 2.09
CA ILE A 5 -7.89 9.52 1.79
C ILE A 5 -6.77 8.90 2.65
N LEU A 6 -6.90 7.65 2.99
CA LEU A 6 -5.78 6.82 3.45
C LEU A 6 -5.20 6.07 2.26
N SER A 7 -3.93 6.33 1.92
CA SER A 7 -3.19 5.49 0.97
C SER A 7 -2.84 4.17 1.65
N PHE A 8 -3.73 3.19 1.49
CA PHE A 8 -3.70 1.95 2.26
C PHE A 8 -2.82 0.89 1.58
N GLY A 9 -1.74 0.51 2.25
CA GLY A 9 -0.80 -0.50 1.78
C GLY A 9 -0.99 -1.89 2.38
N ALA A 10 -2.07 -2.11 3.13
CA ALA A 10 -2.36 -3.36 3.86
C ALA A 10 -1.24 -3.82 4.83
N GLY A 11 -0.38 -2.91 5.25
CA GLY A 11 0.68 -3.17 6.24
C GLY A 11 0.37 -2.59 7.61
N VAL A 12 1.25 -2.86 8.57
CA VAL A 12 1.10 -2.48 9.98
C VAL A 12 0.81 -0.99 10.17
N GLN A 13 1.58 -0.10 9.55
CA GLN A 13 1.43 1.34 9.75
C GLN A 13 0.09 1.87 9.20
N THR A 14 -0.32 1.44 8.00
CA THR A 14 -1.59 1.90 7.42
C THR A 14 -2.79 1.31 8.14
N THR A 15 -2.68 0.09 8.67
CA THR A 15 -3.70 -0.50 9.53
C THR A 15 -3.83 0.26 10.85
N ALA A 16 -2.70 0.58 11.50
CA ALA A 16 -2.71 1.38 12.72
C ALA A 16 -3.33 2.75 12.52
N LEU A 17 -3.02 3.44 11.40
CA LEU A 17 -3.65 4.72 11.04
C LEU A 17 -5.18 4.59 10.92
N LEU A 18 -5.65 3.59 10.20
CA LEU A 18 -7.07 3.35 10.00
C LEU A 18 -7.80 3.12 11.32
N LEU A 19 -7.24 2.25 12.18
CA LEU A 19 -7.84 1.90 13.47
C LEU A 19 -7.80 3.05 14.47
N LYS A 20 -6.72 3.85 14.46
CA LYS A 20 -6.56 4.99 15.35
C LYS A 20 -7.48 6.17 14.98
N TYR A 21 -7.70 6.39 13.67
CA TYR A 21 -8.43 7.56 13.17
C TYR A 21 -9.55 7.21 12.19
N PRO A 22 -10.52 6.36 12.55
CA PRO A 22 -11.53 5.90 11.58
C PRO A 22 -12.40 7.04 11.04
N LYS A 23 -12.65 8.07 11.85
CA LYS A 23 -13.46 9.24 11.45
C LYS A 23 -12.70 10.28 10.60
N ARG A 24 -11.42 10.05 10.35
CA ARG A 24 -10.54 10.97 9.60
C ARG A 24 -10.66 10.79 8.08
N TYR A 25 -11.10 9.61 7.62
CA TYR A 25 -11.02 9.22 6.22
C TYR A 25 -12.38 9.13 5.55
N ASP A 26 -12.52 9.80 4.41
CA ASP A 26 -13.63 9.62 3.48
C ASP A 26 -13.44 8.35 2.64
N TYR A 27 -12.19 8.05 2.30
CA TYR A 27 -11.81 6.90 1.51
C TYR A 27 -10.57 6.20 2.06
N VAL A 28 -10.61 4.87 2.05
CA VAL A 28 -9.44 3.99 2.18
C VAL A 28 -9.13 3.45 0.80
N VAL A 29 -7.99 3.84 0.23
CA VAL A 29 -7.64 3.50 -1.16
C VAL A 29 -6.52 2.47 -1.18
N PHE A 30 -6.86 1.24 -1.55
CA PHE A 30 -5.92 0.14 -1.73
C PHE A 30 -5.48 0.06 -3.19
N ALA A 31 -4.21 0.34 -3.46
CA ALA A 31 -3.63 0.19 -4.79
C ALA A 31 -3.16 -1.26 -4.99
N ASP A 32 -4.03 -2.07 -5.57
CA ASP A 32 -3.76 -3.48 -5.84
C ASP A 32 -2.87 -3.63 -7.08
N VAL A 33 -1.71 -4.21 -6.88
CA VAL A 33 -0.75 -4.51 -7.95
C VAL A 33 -1.00 -5.86 -8.64
N GLY A 34 -1.96 -6.65 -8.14
CA GLY A 34 -2.32 -7.97 -8.64
C GLY A 34 -1.41 -9.11 -8.18
N ASP A 35 -0.36 -8.81 -7.42
CA ASP A 35 0.70 -9.77 -7.04
C ASP A 35 1.05 -9.72 -5.56
N GLU A 36 0.14 -9.25 -4.71
CA GLU A 36 0.30 -9.36 -3.25
C GLU A 36 0.16 -10.83 -2.82
N LYS A 37 0.65 -11.17 -1.63
CA LYS A 37 0.46 -12.51 -1.06
C LYS A 37 -1.02 -12.78 -0.74
N PRO A 38 -1.49 -14.05 -0.81
CA PRO A 38 -2.88 -14.38 -0.48
C PRO A 38 -3.33 -13.90 0.90
N GLU A 39 -2.46 -13.95 1.90
CA GLU A 39 -2.75 -13.49 3.26
C GLU A 39 -3.04 -11.99 3.31
N THR A 40 -2.41 -11.18 2.43
CA THR A 40 -2.69 -9.76 2.33
C THR A 40 -4.11 -9.51 1.84
N TYR A 41 -4.53 -10.24 0.79
CA TYR A 41 -5.91 -10.16 0.29
C TYR A 41 -6.91 -10.66 1.34
N TYR A 42 -6.62 -11.79 1.99
CA TYR A 42 -7.46 -12.32 3.07
C TYR A 42 -7.65 -11.29 4.19
N TYR A 43 -6.58 -10.62 4.62
CA TYR A 43 -6.64 -9.61 5.65
C TYR A 43 -7.50 -8.41 5.23
N VAL A 44 -7.34 -7.94 4.01
CA VAL A 44 -8.15 -6.84 3.46
C VAL A 44 -9.64 -7.20 3.42
N GLU A 45 -9.97 -8.39 2.92
CA GLU A 45 -11.37 -8.82 2.77
C GLU A 45 -12.06 -9.06 4.12
N ASN A 46 -11.37 -9.73 5.05
CA ASN A 46 -12.01 -10.21 6.27
C ASN A 46 -11.93 -9.23 7.46
N TYR A 47 -10.99 -8.29 7.44
CA TYR A 47 -10.82 -7.34 8.55
C TYR A 47 -11.00 -5.88 8.12
N ILE A 48 -10.38 -5.47 7.02
CA ILE A 48 -10.34 -4.04 6.65
C ILE A 48 -11.64 -3.58 6.01
N LYS A 49 -12.15 -4.31 5.01
CA LYS A 49 -13.43 -3.95 4.37
C LYS A 49 -14.61 -3.94 5.34
N PRO A 50 -14.79 -4.97 6.21
CA PRO A 50 -15.83 -4.93 7.24
C PRO A 50 -15.68 -3.73 8.19
N PHE A 51 -14.45 -3.45 8.64
CA PHE A 51 -14.19 -2.28 9.48
C PHE A 51 -14.58 -0.97 8.80
N CYS A 52 -14.19 -0.79 7.54
CA CYS A 52 -14.57 0.41 6.77
C CYS A 52 -16.08 0.53 6.64
N LYS A 53 -16.78 -0.58 6.37
CA LYS A 53 -18.25 -0.61 6.26
C LYS A 53 -18.93 -0.16 7.55
N VAL A 54 -18.51 -0.68 8.70
CA VAL A 54 -19.07 -0.32 10.02
C VAL A 54 -18.82 1.15 10.36
N ASN A 55 -17.69 1.71 9.91
CA ASN A 55 -17.32 3.09 10.19
C ASN A 55 -17.75 4.09 9.09
N ASN A 56 -18.55 3.67 8.11
CA ASN A 56 -19.00 4.48 6.97
C ASN A 56 -17.87 5.08 6.15
N ILE A 57 -16.75 4.33 6.00
CA ILE A 57 -15.60 4.72 5.19
C ILE A 57 -15.69 4.02 3.83
N ASN A 58 -15.53 4.75 2.74
CA ASN A 58 -15.53 4.17 1.40
C ASN A 58 -14.20 3.42 1.16
N PHE A 59 -14.23 2.08 1.15
CA PHE A 59 -13.08 1.28 0.75
C PHE A 59 -13.05 1.12 -0.77
N VAL A 60 -11.94 1.53 -1.40
CA VAL A 60 -11.79 1.50 -2.85
C VAL A 60 -10.50 0.76 -3.24
N THR A 61 -10.62 -0.21 -4.14
CA THR A 61 -9.47 -0.84 -4.77
C THR A 61 -9.20 -0.19 -6.12
N VAL A 62 -7.98 0.33 -6.31
CA VAL A 62 -7.53 0.90 -7.58
C VAL A 62 -6.45 0.02 -8.19
N LYS A 63 -6.44 -0.10 -9.53
CA LYS A 63 -5.50 -0.92 -10.28
C LYS A 63 -4.90 -0.16 -11.45
N ASN A 64 -3.83 -0.69 -12.00
CA ASN A 64 -3.33 -0.22 -13.28
C ASN A 64 -4.37 -0.50 -14.37
N SER A 65 -4.68 0.49 -15.22
CA SER A 65 -5.77 0.37 -16.22
C SER A 65 -5.41 -0.47 -17.44
N LYS A 66 -4.13 -0.81 -17.62
CA LYS A 66 -3.63 -1.52 -18.83
C LYS A 66 -3.17 -2.93 -18.54
N PHE A 67 -2.82 -3.23 -17.29
CA PHE A 67 -2.23 -4.51 -16.88
C PHE A 67 -2.96 -5.06 -15.66
N ASN A 68 -3.31 -6.32 -15.71
CA ASN A 68 -3.99 -7.02 -14.61
C ASN A 68 -3.09 -7.16 -13.38
N SER A 69 -1.77 -7.31 -13.60
CA SER A 69 -0.78 -7.40 -12.54
C SER A 69 0.55 -6.74 -12.91
N LEU A 70 1.37 -6.45 -11.91
CA LEU A 70 2.73 -5.96 -12.11
C LEU A 70 3.58 -7.02 -12.83
N MET A 71 3.37 -8.31 -12.51
CA MET A 71 4.07 -9.41 -13.16
C MET A 71 3.78 -9.47 -14.66
N SER A 72 2.51 -9.35 -15.06
CA SER A 72 2.15 -9.35 -16.50
C SER A 72 2.83 -8.19 -17.25
N TYR A 73 2.91 -7.02 -16.62
CA TYR A 73 3.66 -5.88 -17.16
C TYR A 73 5.16 -6.19 -17.30
N CYS A 74 5.77 -6.80 -16.27
CA CYS A 74 7.19 -7.14 -16.28
C CYS A 74 7.54 -8.12 -17.39
N PHE A 75 6.71 -9.15 -17.60
CA PHE A 75 6.92 -10.12 -18.68
C PHE A 75 6.76 -9.49 -20.06
N GLU A 76 5.73 -8.69 -20.27
CA GLU A 76 5.53 -8.01 -21.57
C GLU A 76 6.69 -7.05 -21.90
N LYS A 77 7.17 -6.29 -20.89
CA LYS A 77 8.22 -5.29 -21.11
C LYS A 77 9.63 -5.83 -20.93
N LYS A 78 9.80 -7.10 -20.57
CA LYS A 78 11.10 -7.76 -20.29
C LYS A 78 11.94 -6.98 -19.28
N ILE A 79 11.31 -6.56 -18.18
CA ILE A 79 11.94 -5.82 -17.08
C ILE A 79 11.55 -6.44 -15.75
N VAL A 80 12.36 -6.18 -14.71
CA VAL A 80 12.06 -6.60 -13.35
C VAL A 80 12.10 -5.41 -12.39
N PRO A 81 11.35 -5.43 -11.28
CA PRO A 81 11.47 -4.43 -10.23
C PRO A 81 12.85 -4.47 -9.59
N THR A 82 13.46 -3.30 -9.38
CA THR A 82 14.76 -3.18 -8.74
C THR A 82 14.70 -2.27 -7.52
N ARG A 83 15.70 -2.37 -6.62
CA ARG A 83 15.79 -1.49 -5.45
C ARG A 83 16.08 -0.03 -5.81
N ASN A 84 16.87 0.18 -6.85
CA ASN A 84 17.33 1.52 -7.23
C ASN A 84 16.23 2.35 -7.92
N PHE A 85 15.38 1.70 -8.69
CA PHE A 85 14.31 2.35 -9.42
C PHE A 85 12.95 1.82 -8.99
N ARG A 86 12.24 2.60 -8.18
CA ARG A 86 10.91 2.25 -7.68
C ARG A 86 9.78 2.58 -8.68
N TRP A 87 10.02 2.33 -9.97
CA TRP A 87 9.06 2.59 -11.04
C TRP A 87 7.74 1.81 -10.85
N CYS A 88 7.80 0.61 -10.24
CA CYS A 88 6.62 -0.19 -9.93
C CYS A 88 5.67 0.56 -8.97
N THR A 89 6.20 1.22 -7.93
CA THR A 89 5.41 2.06 -7.02
C THR A 89 4.73 3.20 -7.79
N GLN A 90 5.47 3.89 -8.67
CA GLN A 90 4.92 4.99 -9.44
C GLN A 90 3.79 4.53 -10.37
N ARG A 91 3.99 3.44 -11.10
CA ARG A 91 3.04 2.99 -12.13
C ARG A 91 1.84 2.24 -11.58
N PHE A 92 2.03 1.45 -10.51
CA PHE A 92 1.01 0.52 -10.00
C PHE A 92 0.37 0.98 -8.68
N LYS A 93 0.94 1.99 -7.98
CA LYS A 93 0.36 2.52 -6.75
C LYS A 93 0.02 4.00 -6.91
N ILE A 94 0.98 4.86 -7.13
CA ILE A 94 0.79 6.32 -7.15
C ILE A 94 -0.11 6.76 -8.31
N SER A 95 0.17 6.29 -9.54
CA SER A 95 -0.61 6.68 -10.72
C SER A 95 -2.09 6.28 -10.64
N PRO A 96 -2.47 5.05 -10.24
CA PRO A 96 -3.87 4.69 -10.02
C PRO A 96 -4.56 5.54 -8.93
N ILE A 97 -3.91 5.80 -7.80
CA ILE A 97 -4.45 6.66 -6.73
C ILE A 97 -4.71 8.07 -7.27
N ARG A 98 -3.75 8.66 -7.99
CA ARG A 98 -3.89 9.99 -8.60
C ARG A 98 -5.05 10.06 -9.61
N LYS A 99 -5.24 9.03 -10.43
CA LYS A 99 -6.38 8.94 -11.34
C LYS A 99 -7.70 8.91 -10.58
N PHE A 100 -7.77 8.11 -9.53
CA PHE A 100 -8.96 7.98 -8.69
C PHE A 100 -9.33 9.32 -8.05
N VAL A 101 -8.41 9.99 -7.35
CA VAL A 101 -8.74 11.27 -6.70
C VAL A 101 -9.14 12.35 -7.70
N ARG A 102 -8.54 12.35 -8.89
CA ARG A 102 -8.94 13.27 -9.95
C ARG A 102 -10.34 12.99 -10.49
N SER A 103 -10.75 11.72 -10.60
CA SER A 103 -12.13 11.37 -10.99
C SER A 103 -13.17 11.80 -9.96
N LEU A 104 -12.76 11.98 -8.71
CA LEU A 104 -13.60 12.56 -7.64
C LEU A 104 -13.58 14.09 -7.59
N GLY A 105 -12.91 14.75 -8.53
CA GLY A 105 -12.87 16.20 -8.63
C GLY A 105 -11.69 16.90 -7.94
N ALA A 106 -10.69 16.15 -7.46
CA ALA A 106 -9.48 16.76 -6.93
C ALA A 106 -8.78 17.63 -7.97
N ASN A 107 -8.51 18.88 -7.63
CA ASN A 107 -7.84 19.86 -8.48
C ASN A 107 -7.11 20.91 -7.63
N ASN A 108 -6.40 21.85 -8.26
CA ASN A 108 -5.59 22.85 -7.55
C ASN A 108 -6.40 23.80 -6.64
N LYS A 109 -7.69 23.99 -6.90
CA LYS A 109 -8.58 24.82 -6.06
C LYS A 109 -9.25 24.00 -4.96
N ASN A 110 -9.38 22.68 -5.16
CA ASN A 110 -9.95 21.74 -4.22
C ASN A 110 -9.02 20.52 -4.08
N PRO A 111 -7.87 20.67 -3.38
CA PRO A 111 -6.94 19.57 -3.20
C PRO A 111 -7.49 18.54 -2.22
N PHE A 112 -7.15 17.27 -2.46
CA PHE A 112 -7.37 16.18 -1.51
C PHE A 112 -6.11 15.98 -0.66
N TYR A 113 -6.29 15.46 0.54
CA TYR A 113 -5.21 15.08 1.44
C TYR A 113 -5.08 13.56 1.49
N GLN A 114 -3.85 13.06 1.47
CA GLN A 114 -3.60 11.63 1.62
C GLN A 114 -2.69 11.38 2.82
N ASP A 115 -3.15 10.55 3.73
CA ASP A 115 -2.31 10.06 4.80
C ASP A 115 -1.49 8.85 4.31
N ILE A 116 -0.20 8.87 4.59
CA ILE A 116 0.75 7.81 4.23
C ILE A 116 1.29 7.19 5.52
N GLY A 117 1.21 5.86 5.61
CA GLY A 117 1.68 5.09 6.77
C GLY A 117 3.19 5.01 6.85
N ILE A 118 3.83 6.09 7.27
CA ILE A 118 5.25 6.17 7.62
C ILE A 118 5.34 6.48 9.11
N SER A 119 5.96 5.60 9.88
CA SER A 119 6.22 5.76 11.30
C SER A 119 7.52 6.56 11.56
N LEU A 120 7.73 7.00 12.79
CA LEU A 120 8.89 7.82 13.15
C LEU A 120 10.22 7.17 12.78
N ASP A 121 10.37 5.89 13.04
CA ASP A 121 11.56 5.08 12.72
C ASP A 121 11.83 4.93 11.20
N GLU A 122 10.83 5.26 10.37
CA GLU A 122 10.94 5.29 8.90
C GLU A 122 10.87 6.73 8.33
N SER A 123 11.01 7.77 9.17
CA SER A 123 10.85 9.19 8.78
C SER A 123 11.79 9.64 7.65
N HIS A 124 12.95 9.00 7.49
CA HIS A 124 13.86 9.22 6.37
C HIS A 124 13.20 8.94 4.99
N ARG A 125 12.07 8.21 4.96
CA ARG A 125 11.28 7.94 3.75
C ARG A 125 10.26 9.05 3.44
N MET A 126 10.05 9.98 4.35
CA MET A 126 9.22 11.16 4.09
C MET A 126 9.96 12.04 3.08
N SER A 127 9.83 11.72 1.83
CA SER A 127 10.28 12.60 0.76
C SER A 127 9.25 13.71 0.64
N GLY A 128 9.61 14.93 1.02
CA GLY A 128 8.77 16.09 0.78
C GLY A 128 8.21 16.09 -0.65
N SER A 129 7.61 17.09 -1.11
CA SER A 129 6.92 17.30 -2.39
C SER A 129 7.13 16.35 -3.61
N LYS A 130 8.08 15.40 -3.57
CA LYS A 130 8.42 14.52 -4.69
C LYS A 130 7.24 13.68 -5.20
N PHE A 131 6.32 13.30 -4.31
CA PHE A 131 5.10 12.56 -4.66
C PHE A 131 3.84 13.42 -4.55
N ASP A 132 3.97 14.65 -4.06
CA ASP A 132 2.88 15.59 -3.97
C ASP A 132 2.56 16.19 -5.33
N THR A 133 1.34 16.60 -5.46
CA THR A 133 0.85 17.40 -6.57
C THR A 133 0.03 18.56 -6.00
N LYS A 134 -0.23 19.59 -6.78
CA LYS A 134 -1.07 20.71 -6.36
C LYS A 134 -2.50 20.29 -5.95
N TYR A 135 -2.93 19.07 -6.30
CA TYR A 135 -4.26 18.53 -6.04
C TYR A 135 -4.29 17.32 -5.09
N LEU A 136 -3.13 16.80 -4.67
CA LEU A 136 -3.01 15.69 -3.71
C LEU A 136 -1.82 15.93 -2.80
N ILE A 137 -2.09 16.23 -1.55
CA ILE A 137 -1.11 16.64 -0.55
C ILE A 137 -0.89 15.48 0.42
N SER A 138 0.37 15.07 0.59
CA SER A 138 0.72 13.95 1.49
C SER A 138 0.94 14.43 2.91
N GLU A 139 0.39 13.67 3.87
CA GLU A 139 0.57 13.86 5.31
C GLU A 139 1.09 12.55 5.94
N TYR A 140 1.80 12.68 7.06
CA TYR A 140 2.49 11.58 7.74
C TYR A 140 2.14 11.55 9.25
N PRO A 141 0.88 11.31 9.61
CA PRO A 141 0.41 11.50 10.99
C PRO A 141 1.18 10.68 12.02
N LEU A 142 1.54 9.41 11.70
CA LEU A 142 2.30 8.58 12.64
C LEU A 142 3.66 9.20 12.99
N ALA A 143 4.40 9.66 11.98
CA ALA A 143 5.72 10.27 12.21
C ALA A 143 5.60 11.62 12.92
N TRP A 144 4.61 12.44 12.58
CA TRP A 144 4.36 13.73 13.23
C TRP A 144 3.95 13.59 14.69
N GLU A 145 3.28 12.49 15.04
CA GLU A 145 2.92 12.18 16.44
C GLU A 145 4.01 11.40 17.19
N GLY A 146 5.17 11.19 16.58
CA GLY A 146 6.26 10.45 17.19
C GLY A 146 6.03 8.94 17.32
N LEU A 147 5.08 8.38 16.58
CA LEU A 147 4.71 6.98 16.67
C LEU A 147 5.66 6.10 15.85
N THR A 148 6.26 5.13 16.53
CA THR A 148 7.14 4.11 15.93
C THR A 148 6.32 2.95 15.37
N ARG A 149 6.99 2.04 14.66
CA ARG A 149 6.37 0.79 14.20
C ARG A 149 5.88 -0.07 15.37
N GLU A 150 6.59 -0.07 16.49
CA GLU A 150 6.17 -0.79 17.72
C GLU A 150 4.86 -0.21 18.27
N ASN A 151 4.71 1.11 18.29
CA ASN A 151 3.43 1.73 18.66
C ASN A 151 2.29 1.30 17.71
N CYS A 152 2.57 1.13 16.42
CA CYS A 152 1.57 0.65 15.47
C CYS A 152 1.10 -0.79 15.79
N TYR A 153 2.00 -1.69 16.18
CA TYR A 153 1.62 -3.02 16.64
C TYR A 153 0.72 -2.97 17.88
N LYS A 154 1.05 -2.10 18.83
CA LYS A 154 0.24 -1.91 20.04
C LYS A 154 -1.16 -1.39 19.69
N ILE A 155 -1.27 -0.36 18.85
CA ILE A 155 -2.55 0.21 18.40
C ILE A 155 -3.44 -0.88 17.78
N ILE A 156 -2.89 -1.75 16.93
CA ILE A 156 -3.63 -2.82 16.27
C ILE A 156 -4.14 -3.84 17.29
N LYS A 157 -3.29 -4.28 18.23
CA LYS A 157 -3.65 -5.23 19.28
C LYS A 157 -4.70 -4.66 20.23
N ASP A 158 -4.53 -3.41 20.67
CA ASP A 158 -5.46 -2.73 21.58
C ASP A 158 -6.85 -2.54 20.93
N ALA A 159 -6.90 -2.42 19.61
CA ALA A 159 -8.15 -2.41 18.85
C ALA A 159 -8.78 -3.80 18.64
N GLY A 160 -8.16 -4.88 19.15
CA GLY A 160 -8.66 -6.25 19.01
C GLY A 160 -8.46 -6.85 17.60
N PHE A 161 -7.59 -6.28 16.78
CA PHE A 161 -7.31 -6.76 15.43
C PHE A 161 -6.07 -7.66 15.38
N PRO A 162 -6.07 -8.70 14.53
CA PRO A 162 -4.85 -9.44 14.25
C PRO A 162 -3.86 -8.51 13.51
N VAL A 163 -2.58 -8.70 13.82
CA VAL A 163 -1.52 -7.97 13.13
C VAL A 163 -1.51 -8.38 11.65
N PRO A 164 -1.54 -7.43 10.71
CA PRO A 164 -1.52 -7.76 9.29
C PRO A 164 -0.21 -8.46 8.90
N PRO A 165 -0.26 -9.37 7.92
CA PRO A 165 0.95 -9.93 7.33
C PRO A 165 1.79 -8.82 6.71
N LYS A 166 3.07 -9.08 6.47
CA LYS A 166 3.89 -8.14 5.71
C LYS A 166 3.36 -8.04 4.28
N SER A 167 2.78 -6.89 3.94
CA SER A 167 2.28 -6.59 2.60
C SER A 167 3.42 -6.34 1.61
N GLY A 168 3.19 -6.66 0.35
CA GLY A 168 4.10 -6.47 -0.76
C GLY A 168 4.02 -7.61 -1.78
N CYS A 169 4.44 -7.33 -3.01
CA CYS A 169 4.52 -8.36 -4.04
C CYS A 169 5.39 -9.52 -3.57
N TYR A 170 5.00 -10.76 -3.87
CA TYR A 170 5.73 -11.95 -3.43
C TYR A 170 7.15 -12.08 -4.03
N TYR A 171 7.49 -11.30 -5.06
CA TYR A 171 8.82 -11.18 -5.68
C TYR A 171 9.47 -9.80 -5.43
N CYS A 172 9.07 -9.07 -4.40
CA CYS A 172 9.55 -7.72 -4.14
C CYS A 172 11.06 -7.71 -3.86
N PRO A 173 11.87 -6.87 -4.55
CA PRO A 173 13.32 -6.81 -4.30
C PRO A 173 13.66 -6.26 -2.91
N PHE A 174 12.69 -5.68 -2.19
CA PHE A 174 12.85 -5.25 -0.80
C PHE A 174 12.51 -6.34 0.22
N ALA A 175 12.06 -7.53 -0.23
CA ALA A 175 11.83 -8.65 0.67
C ALA A 175 13.16 -9.15 1.26
N LYS A 176 13.11 -9.62 2.51
CA LYS A 176 14.24 -10.24 3.20
C LYS A 176 14.35 -11.72 2.81
N LYS A 177 15.52 -12.30 3.06
CA LYS A 177 15.78 -13.73 2.80
C LYS A 177 14.74 -14.64 3.46
N ASP A 178 14.40 -14.36 4.71
CA ASP A 178 13.43 -15.17 5.46
C ASP A 178 12.03 -15.14 4.83
N GLU A 179 11.64 -14.02 4.21
CA GLU A 179 10.37 -13.89 3.50
C GLU A 179 10.32 -14.76 2.24
N PHE A 180 11.46 -14.93 1.55
CA PHE A 180 11.56 -15.85 0.41
C PHE A 180 11.61 -17.32 0.85
N ILE A 181 12.23 -17.61 2.02
CA ILE A 181 12.19 -18.95 2.61
C ILE A 181 10.75 -19.32 2.98
N ASP A 182 10.05 -18.40 3.63
CA ASP A 182 8.63 -18.56 3.95
C ASP A 182 7.76 -18.76 2.70
N LEU A 183 7.97 -17.91 1.67
CA LEU A 183 7.27 -18.03 0.38
C LEU A 183 7.49 -19.41 -0.26
N LYS A 184 8.73 -19.90 -0.27
CA LYS A 184 9.06 -21.23 -0.81
C LYS A 184 8.35 -22.35 -0.07
N ARG A 185 8.24 -22.24 1.28
CA ARG A 185 7.61 -23.24 2.14
C ARG A 185 6.09 -23.24 2.01
N ASN A 186 5.49 -22.08 2.11
CA ASN A 186 4.04 -21.93 2.25
C ASN A 186 3.32 -21.66 0.93
N HIS A 187 4.03 -21.13 -0.10
CA HIS A 187 3.50 -20.79 -1.41
C HIS A 187 4.45 -21.22 -2.54
N PRO A 188 4.69 -22.52 -2.71
CA PRO A 188 5.66 -23.03 -3.70
C PRO A 188 5.38 -22.58 -5.14
N GLU A 189 4.11 -22.39 -5.51
CA GLU A 189 3.75 -21.90 -6.85
C GLU A 189 4.11 -20.40 -7.02
N LEU A 190 3.93 -19.58 -5.99
CA LEU A 190 4.36 -18.18 -6.03
C LEU A 190 5.89 -18.06 -6.01
N TRP A 191 6.56 -18.97 -5.32
CA TRP A 191 8.02 -19.07 -5.35
C TRP A 191 8.54 -19.38 -6.76
N LYS A 192 7.95 -20.35 -7.47
CA LYS A 192 8.30 -20.65 -8.87
C LYS A 192 8.14 -19.41 -9.76
N LYS A 193 7.00 -18.71 -9.65
CA LYS A 193 6.76 -17.45 -10.38
C LYS A 193 7.79 -16.36 -10.05
N SER A 194 8.25 -16.29 -8.80
CA SER A 194 9.30 -15.33 -8.42
C SER A 194 10.63 -15.63 -9.12
N ILE A 195 10.99 -16.90 -9.27
CA ILE A 195 12.19 -17.32 -10.01
C ILE A 195 12.05 -17.03 -11.51
N GLU A 196 10.87 -17.28 -12.08
CA GLU A 196 10.59 -16.93 -13.47
C GLU A 196 10.71 -15.43 -13.71
N MET A 197 10.22 -14.61 -12.78
CA MET A 197 10.38 -13.16 -12.83
C MET A 197 11.84 -12.74 -12.83
N GLU A 198 12.68 -13.33 -12.00
CA GLU A 198 14.12 -13.02 -11.94
C GLU A 198 14.81 -13.35 -13.27
N LYS A 199 14.46 -14.48 -13.88
CA LYS A 199 15.00 -14.90 -15.19
C LYS A 199 14.54 -14.05 -16.36
N ASN A 200 13.46 -13.30 -16.21
CA ASN A 200 12.91 -12.42 -17.26
C ASN A 200 13.81 -11.19 -17.55
N ASN A 201 14.78 -10.93 -16.71
CA ASN A 201 15.74 -9.83 -16.86
C ASN A 201 16.97 -10.29 -17.64
N LYS A 202 16.82 -10.52 -18.94
CA LYS A 202 17.92 -10.82 -19.84
C LYS A 202 18.14 -9.72 -20.86
#